data_945179b2e96d6bb7a92e91cf40f16251
#
_entry.id   945179b2e96d6bb7a92e91cf40f16251
#
_cell.length_a   1.000
_cell.length_b   1.000
_cell.length_c   1.000
_cell.angle_alpha   90.00
_cell.angle_beta   90.00
_cell.angle_gamma   90.00
#
_symmetry.space_group_name_H-M   'P 1'
#
loop_
_entity.id
_entity.type
_entity.pdbx_description
1 polymer ?
#
loop_
_entity_poly.entity_id
_entity_poly.type
_entity_poly.pdbx_seq_one_letter_code
_entity_poly.pdbx_strand_id
1 'polypeptide(L)'
;MSKKMLSLKTRRAGIGLSLLMAVSTSGYAAETPVAPQIDAKAYVLMDYNSGKILASGNPDERLDPASLTKIMTSYVVGQAVKAGKITTQDMVTVGEDAWATGNPVLKGSSLMFLKPKDRVSVLDLNKGIVIQSGNDASIALADYVAGSQDSFVSLMNQYVQQIGLKNTHFKTVHGLDSEGQFSTARDMALLTQAMIRDVPDEYALHKEKEFTFNKIRQPNRNRLLWNQNLKVDGVKTGHTSGAGHNLVASATEGDMRLISVVLGAPSDRVRFTESEKLLTWGFRFFETVTPIKADATLKKQRVWFGDSSEVALGVADDVSVTIPKGQLKNLKVDIQMTNDSLEAPLAKNQAVGTINFILNDEVIEQHPLVAKSAVEEAGFFGRIWDYIMKTISGWWSAIFG
;
A
#
# COMPACT_ATOMS: atom_id res chain seq x y z
N MET A 1 25.97 -34.02 101.39
CA MET A 1 25.55 -34.90 100.32
C MET A 1 24.67 -34.02 99.38
N SER A 2 25.24 -33.50 98.30
CA SER A 2 24.50 -32.61 97.40
C SER A 2 24.80 -33.01 95.96
N LYS A 3 23.78 -33.45 95.19
CA LYS A 3 23.85 -33.78 93.80
C LYS A 3 23.68 -32.53 92.97
N LYS A 4 24.69 -32.16 92.17
CA LYS A 4 24.62 -31.16 91.11
C LYS A 4 23.89 -31.73 89.92
N MET A 5 22.78 -31.10 89.53
CA MET A 5 22.10 -31.37 88.25
C MET A 5 22.65 -30.41 87.19
N LEU A 6 23.14 -30.99 86.09
CA LEU A 6 23.59 -30.29 84.90
C LEU A 6 22.41 -29.94 83.99
N SER A 7 22.21 -28.67 83.66
CA SER A 7 21.16 -28.21 82.78
C SER A 7 21.74 -28.12 81.36
N LEU A 8 21.21 -28.91 80.45
CA LEU A 8 21.50 -28.84 78.96
C LEU A 8 20.65 -27.66 78.38
N LYS A 9 21.34 -26.66 77.82
CA LYS A 9 20.74 -25.65 77.01
C LYS A 9 20.65 -26.13 75.53
N THR A 10 19.44 -26.42 75.09
CA THR A 10 19.13 -26.65 73.68
C THR A 10 19.05 -25.36 72.92
N ARG A 11 19.97 -25.15 71.99
CA ARG A 11 19.88 -24.05 70.95
C ARG A 11 18.91 -24.51 69.87
N ARG A 12 17.78 -23.80 69.75
CA ARG A 12 16.89 -23.87 68.59
C ARG A 12 17.49 -23.03 67.49
N ALA A 13 17.94 -23.67 66.38
CA ALA A 13 18.26 -22.99 65.12
C ALA A 13 16.95 -22.70 64.39
N GLY A 14 16.61 -21.42 64.28
CA GLY A 14 15.49 -20.98 63.44
C GLY A 14 15.92 -20.96 61.96
N ILE A 15 15.35 -21.85 61.15
CA ILE A 15 15.46 -21.85 59.70
C ILE A 15 14.48 -20.81 59.21
N GLY A 16 14.98 -19.61 58.83
CA GLY A 16 14.19 -18.58 58.12
C GLY A 16 13.98 -19.01 56.70
N LEU A 17 12.78 -19.44 56.33
CA LEU A 17 12.36 -19.75 54.97
C LEU A 17 12.02 -18.39 54.30
N SER A 18 13.01 -17.83 53.57
CA SER A 18 12.79 -16.64 52.72
C SER A 18 12.01 -17.07 51.50
N LEU A 19 10.70 -16.80 51.47
CA LEU A 19 9.82 -16.99 50.33
C LEU A 19 10.13 -15.87 49.31
N LEU A 20 10.98 -16.15 48.31
CA LEU A 20 11.14 -15.29 47.12
C LEU A 20 9.83 -15.36 46.32
N MET A 21 8.96 -14.35 46.47
CA MET A 21 7.88 -14.12 45.52
C MET A 21 8.51 -13.67 44.18
N ALA A 22 8.61 -14.58 43.26
CA ALA A 22 8.85 -14.26 41.86
C ALA A 22 7.59 -13.54 41.35
N VAL A 23 7.65 -12.19 41.31
CA VAL A 23 6.66 -11.39 40.61
C VAL A 23 6.86 -11.68 39.13
N SER A 24 6.08 -12.62 38.58
CA SER A 24 5.94 -12.82 37.16
C SER A 24 5.29 -11.57 36.57
N THR A 25 6.07 -10.64 36.06
CA THR A 25 5.56 -9.58 35.18
C THR A 25 5.14 -10.26 33.89
N SER A 26 3.90 -10.72 33.83
CA SER A 26 3.23 -11.05 32.57
C SER A 26 3.29 -9.79 31.72
N GLY A 27 4.22 -9.75 30.77
CA GLY A 27 4.21 -8.70 29.76
C GLY A 27 2.88 -8.83 29.02
N TYR A 28 1.95 -7.93 29.30
CA TYR A 28 0.77 -7.78 28.47
C TYR A 28 1.28 -7.42 27.07
N ALA A 29 1.23 -8.37 26.14
CA ALA A 29 1.27 -8.04 24.72
C ALA A 29 0.17 -6.98 24.54
N ALA A 30 0.53 -5.80 24.05
CA ALA A 30 -0.45 -4.77 23.80
C ALA A 30 -1.40 -5.32 22.71
N GLU A 31 -2.60 -5.75 23.14
CA GLU A 31 -3.64 -6.17 22.19
C GLU A 31 -3.90 -5.02 21.25
N THR A 32 -3.86 -5.32 19.94
CA THR A 32 -4.25 -4.35 18.93
C THR A 32 -5.70 -3.97 19.19
N PRO A 33 -6.01 -2.69 19.45
CA PRO A 33 -7.38 -2.30 19.76
C PRO A 33 -8.32 -2.67 18.61
N VAL A 34 -9.52 -3.10 18.97
CA VAL A 34 -10.57 -3.42 18.01
C VAL A 34 -10.76 -2.27 17.03
N ALA A 35 -10.80 -2.60 15.73
CA ALA A 35 -11.05 -1.61 14.70
C ALA A 35 -12.39 -0.89 14.90
N PRO A 36 -12.50 0.40 14.59
CA PRO A 36 -13.73 1.14 14.78
C PRO A 36 -14.84 0.60 13.85
N GLN A 37 -16.07 0.60 14.36
CA GLN A 37 -17.23 0.38 13.50
C GLN A 37 -17.44 1.57 12.58
N ILE A 38 -17.66 1.29 11.30
CA ILE A 38 -17.78 2.27 10.21
C ILE A 38 -19.17 2.20 9.60
N ASP A 39 -19.84 3.33 9.52
CA ASP A 39 -21.16 3.46 8.92
C ASP A 39 -21.04 3.64 7.39
N ALA A 40 -20.77 2.53 6.72
CA ALA A 40 -20.64 2.46 5.27
C ALA A 40 -20.91 1.02 4.78
N LYS A 41 -21.22 0.84 3.49
CA LYS A 41 -21.40 -0.49 2.88
C LYS A 41 -20.11 -1.30 2.88
N ALA A 42 -19.00 -0.64 2.49
CA ALA A 42 -17.68 -1.25 2.47
C ALA A 42 -16.61 -0.23 2.86
N TYR A 43 -15.52 -0.71 3.49
CA TYR A 43 -14.38 0.14 3.81
C TYR A 43 -13.07 -0.64 3.89
N VAL A 44 -11.97 0.07 3.71
CA VAL A 44 -10.60 -0.40 3.92
C VAL A 44 -9.77 0.72 4.51
N LEU A 45 -8.93 0.39 5.50
CA LEU A 45 -7.77 1.18 5.90
C LEU A 45 -6.52 0.38 5.59
N MET A 46 -5.65 0.92 4.73
CA MET A 46 -4.43 0.26 4.28
C MET A 46 -3.22 1.13 4.58
N ASP A 47 -2.14 0.53 5.07
CA ASP A 47 -0.83 1.15 5.08
C ASP A 47 -0.26 1.17 3.66
N TYR A 48 0.16 2.35 3.19
CA TYR A 48 0.69 2.53 1.84
C TYR A 48 2.01 1.78 1.63
N ASN A 49 2.92 1.82 2.62
CA ASN A 49 4.28 1.32 2.46
C ASN A 49 4.32 -0.22 2.44
N SER A 50 3.63 -0.87 3.38
CA SER A 50 3.59 -2.33 3.48
C SER A 50 2.47 -2.96 2.63
N GLY A 51 1.43 -2.20 2.25
CA GLY A 51 0.22 -2.73 1.64
C GLY A 51 -0.71 -3.47 2.61
N LYS A 52 -0.38 -3.49 3.91
CA LYS A 52 -1.16 -4.19 4.94
C LYS A 52 -2.51 -3.52 5.18
N ILE A 53 -3.57 -4.32 5.13
CA ILE A 53 -4.91 -3.87 5.53
C ILE A 53 -5.01 -3.94 7.04
N LEU A 54 -5.24 -2.79 7.68
CA LEU A 54 -5.33 -2.63 9.14
C LEU A 54 -6.76 -2.81 9.65
N ALA A 55 -7.73 -2.37 8.86
CA ALA A 55 -9.16 -2.52 9.15
C ALA A 55 -9.95 -2.65 7.85
N SER A 56 -10.99 -3.45 7.83
CA SER A 56 -11.87 -3.58 6.68
C SER A 56 -13.26 -4.08 7.07
N GLY A 57 -14.24 -3.71 6.26
CA GLY A 57 -15.58 -4.29 6.26
C GLY A 57 -16.04 -4.42 4.82
N ASN A 58 -16.47 -5.62 4.43
CA ASN A 58 -16.88 -5.98 3.07
C ASN A 58 -15.87 -5.51 1.99
N PRO A 59 -14.54 -5.71 2.16
CA PRO A 59 -13.51 -5.06 1.35
C PRO A 59 -13.60 -5.41 -0.15
N ASP A 60 -14.20 -6.54 -0.50
CA ASP A 60 -14.29 -7.09 -1.85
C ASP A 60 -15.70 -7.02 -2.43
N GLU A 61 -16.65 -6.37 -1.74
CA GLU A 61 -18.00 -6.11 -2.24
C GLU A 61 -17.94 -5.18 -3.45
N ARG A 62 -18.56 -5.61 -4.57
CA ARG A 62 -18.65 -4.83 -5.80
C ARG A 62 -19.70 -3.76 -5.66
N LEU A 63 -19.26 -2.51 -5.67
CA LEU A 63 -20.09 -1.32 -5.54
C LEU A 63 -19.81 -0.37 -6.70
N ASP A 64 -20.75 0.53 -6.96
CA ASP A 64 -20.55 1.58 -7.94
C ASP A 64 -19.50 2.60 -7.42
N PRO A 65 -18.39 2.81 -8.14
CA PRO A 65 -17.34 3.73 -7.72
C PRO A 65 -17.76 5.20 -7.81
N ALA A 66 -18.80 5.52 -8.60
CA ALA A 66 -19.12 6.90 -8.95
C ALA A 66 -17.86 7.66 -9.43
N SER A 67 -17.69 8.92 -9.06
CA SER A 67 -16.52 9.73 -9.44
C SER A 67 -15.18 9.27 -8.85
N LEU A 68 -15.11 8.19 -8.05
CA LEU A 68 -13.81 7.56 -7.73
C LEU A 68 -13.15 6.96 -8.98
N THR A 69 -13.92 6.64 -10.01
CA THR A 69 -13.45 6.28 -11.36
C THR A 69 -12.35 7.23 -11.87
N LYS A 70 -12.45 8.53 -11.52
CA LYS A 70 -11.49 9.54 -11.94
C LYS A 70 -10.10 9.39 -11.34
N ILE A 71 -9.93 8.57 -10.30
CA ILE A 71 -8.60 8.16 -9.83
C ILE A 71 -7.89 7.37 -10.93
N MET A 72 -8.60 6.43 -11.58
CA MET A 72 -8.04 5.70 -12.73
C MET A 72 -7.87 6.61 -13.94
N THR A 73 -8.80 7.51 -14.21
CA THR A 73 -8.68 8.48 -15.32
C THR A 73 -7.42 9.32 -15.18
N SER A 74 -7.20 9.90 -14.00
CA SER A 74 -6.00 10.68 -13.67
C SER A 74 -4.73 9.81 -13.72
N TYR A 75 -4.79 8.56 -13.24
CA TYR A 75 -3.68 7.62 -13.33
C TYR A 75 -3.26 7.36 -14.79
N VAL A 76 -4.20 7.10 -15.70
CA VAL A 76 -3.92 6.89 -17.13
C VAL A 76 -3.28 8.13 -17.77
N VAL A 77 -3.78 9.32 -17.43
CA VAL A 77 -3.19 10.60 -17.88
C VAL A 77 -1.75 10.72 -17.38
N GLY A 78 -1.53 10.49 -16.08
CA GLY A 78 -0.20 10.51 -15.48
C GLY A 78 0.76 9.52 -16.13
N GLN A 79 0.31 8.31 -16.47
CA GLN A 79 1.11 7.33 -17.19
C GLN A 79 1.44 7.78 -18.63
N ALA A 80 0.52 8.45 -19.30
CA ALA A 80 0.77 9.00 -20.64
C ALA A 80 1.81 10.13 -20.59
N VAL A 81 1.76 11.00 -19.57
CA VAL A 81 2.79 12.04 -19.33
C VAL A 81 4.14 11.39 -18.99
N LYS A 82 4.18 10.45 -18.08
CA LYS A 82 5.41 9.72 -17.69
C LYS A 82 6.07 9.01 -18.89
N ALA A 83 5.25 8.47 -19.79
CA ALA A 83 5.73 7.81 -21.02
C ALA A 83 6.14 8.82 -22.13
N GLY A 84 6.02 10.12 -21.90
CA GLY A 84 6.33 11.16 -22.89
C GLY A 84 5.38 11.20 -24.10
N LYS A 85 4.20 10.55 -24.01
CA LYS A 85 3.20 10.57 -25.09
C LYS A 85 2.47 11.90 -25.19
N ILE A 86 2.31 12.57 -24.06
CA ILE A 86 1.73 13.91 -23.91
C ILE A 86 2.55 14.70 -22.89
N THR A 87 2.39 16.02 -22.87
CA THR A 87 2.94 16.89 -21.83
C THR A 87 1.83 17.62 -21.08
N THR A 88 2.12 18.07 -19.88
CA THR A 88 1.17 18.85 -19.07
C THR A 88 0.81 20.20 -19.70
N GLN A 89 1.67 20.72 -20.60
CA GLN A 89 1.50 21.99 -21.31
C GLN A 89 0.76 21.85 -22.64
N ASP A 90 0.55 20.65 -23.13
CA ASP A 90 -0.18 20.42 -24.39
C ASP A 90 -1.57 21.04 -24.31
N MET A 91 -1.97 21.71 -25.40
CA MET A 91 -3.25 22.42 -25.48
C MET A 91 -4.30 21.53 -26.17
N VAL A 92 -5.22 21.03 -25.37
CA VAL A 92 -6.35 20.21 -25.83
C VAL A 92 -7.44 21.09 -26.40
N THR A 93 -7.91 20.79 -27.60
CA THR A 93 -9.11 21.42 -28.18
C THR A 93 -10.33 20.61 -27.76
N VAL A 94 -11.25 21.26 -27.03
CA VAL A 94 -12.46 20.63 -26.49
C VAL A 94 -13.45 20.28 -27.61
N GLY A 95 -13.86 19.02 -27.68
CA GLY A 95 -14.86 18.51 -28.62
C GLY A 95 -16.31 18.79 -28.18
N GLU A 96 -17.26 18.49 -29.06
CA GLU A 96 -18.71 18.67 -28.82
C GLU A 96 -19.22 17.74 -27.71
N ASP A 97 -18.65 16.54 -27.58
CA ASP A 97 -19.02 15.55 -26.56
C ASP A 97 -18.57 15.95 -25.13
N ALA A 98 -17.53 16.76 -25.02
CA ALA A 98 -17.08 17.38 -23.77
C ALA A 98 -17.79 18.73 -23.47
N TRP A 99 -18.79 19.12 -24.25
CA TRP A 99 -19.53 20.36 -24.00
C TRP A 99 -20.37 20.26 -22.73
N ALA A 100 -19.94 20.97 -21.70
CA ALA A 100 -20.52 20.89 -20.35
C ALA A 100 -22.06 21.08 -20.29
N THR A 101 -22.59 22.04 -21.05
CA THR A 101 -24.02 22.36 -21.05
C THR A 101 -24.79 21.84 -22.26
N GLY A 102 -24.07 21.43 -23.32
CA GLY A 102 -24.66 20.92 -24.56
C GLY A 102 -24.81 19.40 -24.61
N ASN A 103 -23.97 18.67 -23.85
CA ASN A 103 -24.09 17.22 -23.79
C ASN A 103 -25.14 16.80 -22.74
N PRO A 104 -26.26 16.14 -23.16
CA PRO A 104 -27.34 15.73 -22.24
C PRO A 104 -26.87 14.77 -21.13
N VAL A 105 -25.86 13.94 -21.39
CA VAL A 105 -25.30 12.96 -20.42
C VAL A 105 -24.68 13.68 -19.23
N LEU A 106 -24.15 14.89 -19.43
CA LEU A 106 -23.49 15.68 -18.41
C LEU A 106 -24.45 16.52 -17.56
N LYS A 107 -25.73 16.57 -17.91
CA LYS A 107 -26.73 17.42 -17.22
C LYS A 107 -26.86 17.05 -15.74
N GLY A 108 -26.72 18.06 -14.87
CA GLY A 108 -26.82 17.89 -13.41
C GLY A 108 -25.60 17.23 -12.75
N SER A 109 -24.55 16.97 -13.53
CA SER A 109 -23.32 16.36 -13.03
C SER A 109 -22.25 17.40 -12.65
N SER A 110 -21.08 16.93 -12.21
CA SER A 110 -19.94 17.79 -11.88
C SER A 110 -19.20 18.25 -13.13
N LEU A 111 -18.98 19.54 -13.29
CA LEU A 111 -18.45 20.14 -14.52
C LEU A 111 -17.33 21.15 -14.25
N MET A 112 -16.40 21.24 -15.17
CA MET A 112 -15.41 22.30 -15.30
C MET A 112 -15.97 23.49 -16.14
N PHE A 113 -17.14 23.30 -16.78
CA PHE A 113 -17.83 24.24 -17.67
C PHE A 113 -17.11 24.54 -18.99
N LEU A 114 -16.61 23.47 -19.61
CA LEU A 114 -15.97 23.50 -20.93
C LEU A 114 -16.98 23.78 -22.06
N LYS A 115 -16.52 24.44 -23.12
CA LYS A 115 -17.26 24.68 -24.35
C LYS A 115 -16.49 24.12 -25.55
N PRO A 116 -17.20 23.74 -26.63
CA PRO A 116 -16.53 23.34 -27.86
C PRO A 116 -15.55 24.39 -28.35
N LYS A 117 -14.39 23.94 -28.84
CA LYS A 117 -13.28 24.78 -29.32
C LYS A 117 -12.49 25.54 -28.23
N ASP A 118 -12.86 25.43 -26.96
CA ASP A 118 -11.97 25.88 -25.89
C ASP A 118 -10.61 25.18 -26.05
N ARG A 119 -9.53 25.92 -25.80
CA ARG A 119 -8.17 25.38 -25.74
C ARG A 119 -7.70 25.40 -24.31
N VAL A 120 -7.52 24.23 -23.72
CA VAL A 120 -7.22 24.07 -22.29
C VAL A 120 -5.99 23.16 -22.16
N SER A 121 -5.07 23.51 -21.25
CA SER A 121 -3.90 22.68 -21.02
C SER A 121 -4.28 21.33 -20.40
N VAL A 122 -3.48 20.27 -20.67
CA VAL A 122 -3.61 18.97 -20.00
C VAL A 122 -3.62 19.15 -18.50
N LEU A 123 -2.73 20.01 -17.96
CA LEU A 123 -2.67 20.31 -16.53
C LEU A 123 -4.00 20.87 -15.99
N ASP A 124 -4.59 21.86 -16.65
CA ASP A 124 -5.83 22.48 -16.18
C ASP A 124 -7.02 21.53 -16.29
N LEU A 125 -7.09 20.72 -17.37
CA LEU A 125 -8.11 19.68 -17.48
C LEU A 125 -7.99 18.66 -16.34
N ASN A 126 -6.77 18.28 -16.01
CA ASN A 126 -6.52 17.32 -14.94
C ASN A 126 -6.86 17.91 -13.57
N LYS A 127 -6.52 19.17 -13.30
CA LYS A 127 -7.02 19.90 -12.12
C LYS A 127 -8.54 19.93 -12.08
N GLY A 128 -9.19 20.15 -13.22
CA GLY A 128 -10.64 20.07 -13.37
C GLY A 128 -11.19 18.69 -12.96
N ILE A 129 -10.52 17.60 -13.34
CA ILE A 129 -10.90 16.23 -12.98
C ILE A 129 -10.77 15.99 -11.47
N VAL A 130 -9.61 16.31 -10.89
CA VAL A 130 -9.32 15.91 -9.49
C VAL A 130 -9.98 16.83 -8.48
N ILE A 131 -10.03 18.15 -8.72
CA ILE A 131 -10.51 19.15 -7.77
C ILE A 131 -12.05 19.32 -7.88
N GLN A 132 -12.53 19.61 -9.09
CA GLN A 132 -13.96 19.89 -9.34
C GLN A 132 -14.74 18.63 -9.64
N SER A 133 -14.06 17.52 -9.94
CA SER A 133 -14.68 16.28 -10.42
C SER A 133 -15.34 16.45 -11.80
N GLY A 134 -14.77 17.28 -12.69
CA GLY A 134 -15.31 17.63 -14.00
C GLY A 134 -15.45 16.42 -14.93
N ASN A 135 -16.69 16.09 -15.27
CA ASN A 135 -16.98 15.00 -16.20
C ASN A 135 -16.62 15.41 -17.64
N ASP A 136 -16.86 16.65 -17.99
CA ASP A 136 -16.47 17.30 -19.25
C ASP A 136 -14.94 17.27 -19.44
N ALA A 137 -14.17 17.61 -18.41
CA ALA A 137 -12.72 17.53 -18.44
C ALA A 137 -12.21 16.07 -18.60
N SER A 138 -12.91 15.10 -17.99
CA SER A 138 -12.58 13.67 -18.15
C SER A 138 -12.77 13.22 -19.59
N ILE A 139 -13.86 13.64 -20.26
CA ILE A 139 -14.12 13.33 -21.67
C ILE A 139 -13.03 13.98 -22.55
N ALA A 140 -12.78 15.28 -22.39
CA ALA A 140 -11.80 15.99 -23.19
C ALA A 140 -10.39 15.39 -23.12
N LEU A 141 -9.95 14.98 -21.90
CA LEU A 141 -8.64 14.30 -21.75
C LEU A 141 -8.64 12.89 -22.30
N ALA A 142 -9.73 12.14 -22.15
CA ALA A 142 -9.83 10.79 -22.70
C ALA A 142 -9.69 10.79 -24.23
N ASP A 143 -10.40 11.70 -24.91
CA ASP A 143 -10.33 11.85 -26.34
C ASP A 143 -8.95 12.31 -26.82
N TYR A 144 -8.34 13.23 -26.07
CA TYR A 144 -6.98 13.69 -26.41
C TYR A 144 -5.93 12.58 -26.27
N VAL A 145 -5.98 11.80 -25.18
CA VAL A 145 -4.97 10.76 -24.87
C VAL A 145 -5.12 9.51 -25.74
N ALA A 146 -6.37 9.10 -26.02
CA ALA A 146 -6.66 7.81 -26.65
C ALA A 146 -7.47 7.91 -27.95
N GLY A 147 -7.84 9.11 -28.39
CA GLY A 147 -8.62 9.34 -29.60
C GLY A 147 -10.13 9.13 -29.44
N SER A 148 -10.56 8.45 -28.35
CA SER A 148 -11.98 8.29 -27.99
C SER A 148 -12.12 7.81 -26.56
N GLN A 149 -13.32 8.04 -25.95
CA GLN A 149 -13.64 7.55 -24.61
C GLN A 149 -13.56 6.01 -24.55
N ASP A 150 -14.03 5.29 -25.57
CA ASP A 150 -13.98 3.81 -25.59
C ASP A 150 -12.54 3.28 -25.58
N SER A 151 -11.67 3.90 -26.36
CA SER A 151 -10.23 3.56 -26.37
C SER A 151 -9.59 3.85 -25.01
N PHE A 152 -9.97 4.96 -24.38
CA PHE A 152 -9.48 5.32 -23.05
C PHE A 152 -9.98 4.36 -21.97
N VAL A 153 -11.25 3.96 -21.99
CA VAL A 153 -11.82 2.94 -21.09
C VAL A 153 -11.10 1.60 -21.26
N SER A 154 -10.74 1.26 -22.51
CA SER A 154 -9.91 0.07 -22.77
C SER A 154 -8.54 0.15 -22.09
N LEU A 155 -7.87 1.33 -22.14
CA LEU A 155 -6.63 1.57 -21.38
C LEU A 155 -6.83 1.49 -19.87
N MET A 156 -7.91 2.07 -19.34
CA MET A 156 -8.24 1.96 -17.92
C MET A 156 -8.33 0.50 -17.49
N ASN A 157 -9.03 -0.35 -18.25
CA ASN A 157 -9.18 -1.76 -17.94
C ASN A 157 -7.89 -2.59 -18.17
N GLN A 158 -6.99 -2.16 -19.04
CA GLN A 158 -5.63 -2.73 -19.12
C GLN A 158 -4.83 -2.44 -17.84
N TYR A 159 -4.90 -1.22 -17.31
CA TYR A 159 -4.26 -0.90 -16.04
C TYR A 159 -4.92 -1.62 -14.85
N VAL A 160 -6.23 -1.88 -14.87
CA VAL A 160 -6.89 -2.77 -13.89
C VAL A 160 -6.16 -4.10 -13.81
N GLN A 161 -5.84 -4.72 -14.95
CA GLN A 161 -5.11 -5.99 -15.00
C GLN A 161 -3.65 -5.84 -14.52
N GLN A 162 -2.94 -4.80 -14.96
CA GLN A 162 -1.55 -4.57 -14.62
C GLN A 162 -1.34 -4.29 -13.12
N ILE A 163 -2.24 -3.54 -12.49
CA ILE A 163 -2.21 -3.25 -11.05
C ILE A 163 -2.69 -4.46 -10.24
N GLY A 164 -3.43 -5.39 -10.85
CA GLY A 164 -3.98 -6.57 -10.19
C GLY A 164 -5.28 -6.30 -9.44
N LEU A 165 -6.12 -5.36 -9.92
CA LEU A 165 -7.44 -5.07 -9.36
C LEU A 165 -8.41 -6.18 -9.77
N LYS A 166 -8.74 -7.06 -8.83
CA LYS A 166 -9.45 -8.31 -9.13
C LYS A 166 -10.96 -8.13 -9.34
N ASN A 167 -11.53 -7.09 -8.76
CA ASN A 167 -12.96 -6.83 -8.73
C ASN A 167 -13.28 -5.40 -9.17
N THR A 168 -12.67 -4.96 -10.28
CA THR A 168 -12.88 -3.63 -10.85
C THR A 168 -13.08 -3.73 -12.35
N HIS A 169 -14.07 -3.01 -12.86
CA HIS A 169 -14.31 -2.85 -14.28
C HIS A 169 -14.90 -1.46 -14.54
N PHE A 170 -14.25 -0.69 -15.40
CA PHE A 170 -14.70 0.63 -15.80
C PHE A 170 -15.45 0.57 -17.13
N LYS A 171 -16.52 1.38 -17.23
CA LYS A 171 -17.33 1.57 -18.44
C LYS A 171 -17.31 3.00 -18.93
N THR A 172 -16.97 3.93 -18.05
CA THR A 172 -16.96 5.36 -18.34
C THR A 172 -15.67 6.00 -17.84
N VAL A 173 -15.25 7.10 -18.45
CA VAL A 173 -14.08 7.87 -18.04
C VAL A 173 -14.34 8.78 -16.85
N HIS A 174 -15.60 8.95 -16.44
CA HIS A 174 -16.04 9.94 -15.44
C HIS A 174 -16.75 9.33 -14.23
N GLY A 175 -17.29 8.11 -14.35
CA GLY A 175 -17.97 7.41 -13.25
C GLY A 175 -19.42 7.78 -13.06
N LEU A 176 -20.13 8.28 -14.09
CA LEU A 176 -21.59 8.28 -14.09
C LEU A 176 -22.09 6.83 -14.16
N ASP A 177 -23.27 6.60 -13.60
CA ASP A 177 -23.88 5.26 -13.51
C ASP A 177 -23.93 4.59 -14.88
N SER A 178 -23.39 3.37 -14.96
CA SER A 178 -23.34 2.55 -16.19
C SER A 178 -23.38 1.08 -15.82
N GLU A 179 -24.21 0.32 -16.51
CA GLU A 179 -24.33 -1.11 -16.28
C GLU A 179 -23.00 -1.83 -16.48
N GLY A 180 -22.62 -2.66 -15.52
CA GLY A 180 -21.37 -3.41 -15.52
C GLY A 180 -20.15 -2.61 -15.08
N GLN A 181 -20.30 -1.36 -14.61
CA GLN A 181 -19.25 -0.60 -13.94
C GLN A 181 -19.27 -0.90 -12.44
N PHE A 182 -18.14 -1.32 -11.89
CA PHE A 182 -17.99 -1.61 -10.46
C PHE A 182 -16.54 -1.53 -10.00
N SER A 183 -16.37 -1.37 -8.70
CA SER A 183 -15.09 -1.53 -8.00
C SER A 183 -15.33 -1.98 -6.55
N THR A 184 -14.25 -2.12 -5.78
CA THR A 184 -14.30 -2.52 -4.38
C THR A 184 -13.44 -1.58 -3.52
N ALA A 185 -13.63 -1.62 -2.19
CA ALA A 185 -12.82 -0.82 -1.29
C ALA A 185 -11.34 -1.24 -1.33
N ARG A 186 -11.05 -2.53 -1.46
CA ARG A 186 -9.69 -3.06 -1.63
C ARG A 186 -9.05 -2.55 -2.92
N ASP A 187 -9.73 -2.69 -4.03
CA ASP A 187 -9.19 -2.32 -5.34
C ASP A 187 -8.95 -0.80 -5.45
N MET A 188 -9.84 0.02 -4.85
CA MET A 188 -9.63 1.47 -4.77
C MET A 188 -8.42 1.85 -3.90
N ALA A 189 -8.13 1.10 -2.83
CA ALA A 189 -6.91 1.30 -2.03
C ALA A 189 -5.66 0.95 -2.85
N LEU A 190 -5.66 -0.19 -3.56
CA LEU A 190 -4.56 -0.62 -4.41
C LEU A 190 -4.33 0.34 -5.59
N LEU A 191 -5.40 0.83 -6.23
CA LEU A 191 -5.30 1.84 -7.28
C LEU A 191 -4.67 3.14 -6.75
N THR A 192 -5.08 3.55 -5.55
CA THR A 192 -4.52 4.75 -4.91
C THR A 192 -3.05 4.55 -4.56
N GLN A 193 -2.67 3.37 -4.06
CA GLN A 193 -1.27 3.01 -3.81
C GLN A 193 -0.45 3.09 -5.10
N ALA A 194 -0.95 2.50 -6.19
CA ALA A 194 -0.29 2.56 -7.49
C ALA A 194 -0.14 4.01 -7.99
N MET A 195 -1.18 4.84 -7.84
CA MET A 195 -1.14 6.24 -8.24
C MET A 195 -0.05 7.04 -7.50
N ILE A 196 0.05 6.88 -6.18
CA ILE A 196 1.08 7.54 -5.36
C ILE A 196 2.48 7.08 -5.76
N ARG A 197 2.66 5.78 -6.03
CA ARG A 197 3.94 5.17 -6.37
C ARG A 197 4.40 5.51 -7.80
N ASP A 198 3.51 5.36 -8.78
CA ASP A 198 3.88 5.32 -10.19
C ASP A 198 3.85 6.69 -10.85
N VAL A 199 2.96 7.57 -10.41
CA VAL A 199 2.71 8.90 -10.97
C VAL A 199 2.59 9.97 -9.86
N PRO A 200 3.64 10.17 -9.03
CA PRO A 200 3.60 11.05 -7.86
C PRO A 200 3.32 12.52 -8.21
N ASP A 201 3.78 13.00 -9.37
CA ASP A 201 3.51 14.37 -9.83
C ASP A 201 2.03 14.58 -10.13
N GLU A 202 1.38 13.58 -10.70
CA GLU A 202 -0.05 13.55 -10.92
C GLU A 202 -0.82 13.50 -9.60
N TYR A 203 -0.38 12.60 -8.69
CA TYR A 203 -0.96 12.52 -7.36
C TYR A 203 -0.90 13.85 -6.59
N ALA A 204 0.16 14.63 -6.80
CA ALA A 204 0.34 15.92 -6.13
C ALA A 204 -0.80 16.94 -6.40
N LEU A 205 -1.56 16.78 -7.49
CA LEU A 205 -2.70 17.62 -7.80
C LEU A 205 -3.88 17.39 -6.81
N HIS A 206 -3.98 16.22 -6.23
CA HIS A 206 -5.10 15.85 -5.33
C HIS A 206 -5.10 16.61 -4.00
N LYS A 207 -3.96 17.19 -3.59
CA LYS A 207 -3.86 18.02 -2.39
C LYS A 207 -4.29 19.48 -2.61
N GLU A 208 -4.45 19.91 -3.86
CA GLU A 208 -4.85 21.28 -4.16
C GLU A 208 -6.26 21.56 -3.64
N LYS A 209 -6.39 22.60 -2.83
CA LYS A 209 -7.64 22.92 -2.13
C LYS A 209 -8.70 23.56 -3.02
N GLU A 210 -8.27 24.23 -4.08
CA GLU A 210 -9.16 24.93 -4.99
C GLU A 210 -8.51 25.10 -6.36
N PHE A 211 -9.35 25.32 -7.36
CA PHE A 211 -8.94 25.64 -8.72
C PHE A 211 -9.88 26.68 -9.33
N THR A 212 -9.33 27.62 -10.09
CA THR A 212 -10.11 28.63 -10.79
C THR A 212 -9.94 28.47 -12.30
N PHE A 213 -11.02 28.20 -12.99
CA PHE A 213 -11.06 28.15 -14.46
C PHE A 213 -12.13 29.10 -14.98
N ASN A 214 -11.84 29.85 -16.03
CA ASN A 214 -12.75 30.85 -16.63
C ASN A 214 -13.44 31.78 -15.59
N LYS A 215 -12.69 32.27 -14.61
CA LYS A 215 -13.16 33.09 -13.47
C LYS A 215 -14.11 32.35 -12.51
N ILE A 216 -14.34 31.04 -12.69
CA ILE A 216 -15.15 30.23 -11.78
C ILE A 216 -14.20 29.54 -10.81
N ARG A 217 -14.22 29.98 -9.55
CA ARG A 217 -13.47 29.37 -8.46
C ARG A 217 -14.27 28.21 -7.90
N GLN A 218 -13.67 27.00 -7.84
CA GLN A 218 -14.29 25.83 -7.27
C GLN A 218 -13.36 25.20 -6.22
N PRO A 219 -13.86 24.93 -4.99
CA PRO A 219 -13.09 24.26 -3.96
C PRO A 219 -13.03 22.75 -4.24
N ASN A 220 -11.96 22.10 -3.76
CA ASN A 220 -11.88 20.65 -3.74
C ASN A 220 -13.03 20.08 -2.91
N ARG A 221 -13.62 18.99 -3.37
CA ARG A 221 -14.75 18.33 -2.70
C ARG A 221 -14.32 17.48 -1.50
N ASN A 222 -13.04 17.14 -1.40
CA ASN A 222 -12.48 16.42 -0.25
C ASN A 222 -12.25 17.39 0.93
N ARG A 223 -13.23 17.49 1.81
CA ARG A 223 -13.17 18.39 2.99
C ARG A 223 -12.08 18.01 3.99
N LEU A 224 -11.58 16.76 3.98
CA LEU A 224 -10.48 16.36 4.87
C LEU A 224 -9.17 17.10 4.57
N LEU A 225 -9.00 17.72 3.39
CA LEU A 225 -7.86 18.59 3.09
C LEU A 225 -7.75 19.81 4.02
N TRP A 226 -8.83 20.18 4.71
CA TRP A 226 -8.86 21.28 5.70
C TRP A 226 -8.80 20.76 7.15
N ASN A 227 -8.63 19.45 7.36
CA ASN A 227 -8.49 18.90 8.70
C ASN A 227 -7.21 19.43 9.35
N GLN A 228 -7.30 19.84 10.62
CA GLN A 228 -6.18 20.43 11.37
C GLN A 228 -5.34 19.35 12.11
N ASN A 229 -5.91 18.17 12.33
CA ASN A 229 -5.30 17.11 13.12
C ASN A 229 -4.62 16.05 12.24
N LEU A 230 -5.00 15.95 10.96
CA LEU A 230 -4.49 14.98 10.00
C LEU A 230 -3.83 15.71 8.82
N LYS A 231 -2.66 15.25 8.42
CA LYS A 231 -1.99 15.74 7.21
C LYS A 231 -2.53 15.02 5.98
N VAL A 232 -3.78 15.34 5.61
CA VAL A 232 -4.44 14.76 4.44
C VAL A 232 -3.93 15.44 3.17
N ASP A 233 -3.54 14.63 2.16
CA ASP A 233 -2.99 15.09 0.88
C ASP A 233 -3.69 14.53 -0.36
N GLY A 234 -4.85 13.89 -0.18
CA GLY A 234 -5.66 13.32 -1.26
C GLY A 234 -6.94 12.69 -0.71
N VAL A 235 -7.77 12.04 -1.49
CA VAL A 235 -7.62 11.71 -2.90
C VAL A 235 -8.86 12.19 -3.66
N LYS A 236 -10.04 11.51 -3.49
CA LYS A 236 -11.22 11.77 -4.32
C LYS A 236 -12.53 11.41 -3.63
N THR A 237 -13.54 12.22 -3.88
CA THR A 237 -14.93 11.92 -3.51
C THR A 237 -15.71 11.36 -4.69
N GLY A 238 -16.72 10.53 -4.43
CA GLY A 238 -17.69 10.05 -5.40
C GLY A 238 -19.11 10.10 -4.82
N HIS A 239 -20.10 10.33 -5.69
CA HIS A 239 -21.50 10.25 -5.32
C HIS A 239 -22.38 10.09 -6.57
N THR A 240 -23.26 9.10 -6.53
CA THR A 240 -24.49 9.00 -7.32
C THR A 240 -25.59 8.51 -6.39
N SER A 241 -26.85 8.54 -6.85
CA SER A 241 -27.98 8.03 -6.05
C SER A 241 -27.86 6.53 -5.75
N GLY A 242 -27.26 5.77 -6.68
CA GLY A 242 -27.03 4.32 -6.51
C GLY A 242 -25.81 4.02 -5.63
N ALA A 243 -24.72 4.72 -5.85
CA ALA A 243 -23.45 4.52 -5.12
C ALA A 243 -23.51 4.96 -3.66
N GLY A 244 -24.36 5.92 -3.30
CA GLY A 244 -24.25 6.63 -2.02
C GLY A 244 -23.04 7.56 -2.00
N HIS A 245 -22.49 7.81 -0.82
CA HIS A 245 -21.35 8.75 -0.65
C HIS A 245 -20.05 8.00 -0.47
N ASN A 246 -19.14 8.14 -1.43
CA ASN A 246 -17.82 7.48 -1.47
C ASN A 246 -16.69 8.48 -1.18
N LEU A 247 -15.63 8.01 -0.52
CA LEU A 247 -14.41 8.78 -0.31
C LEU A 247 -13.20 7.85 -0.30
N VAL A 248 -12.17 8.22 -1.06
CA VAL A 248 -10.80 7.76 -0.83
C VAL A 248 -10.02 8.93 -0.24
N ALA A 249 -9.38 8.71 0.90
CA ALA A 249 -8.53 9.69 1.54
C ALA A 249 -7.14 9.09 1.81
N SER A 250 -6.10 9.93 1.72
CA SER A 250 -4.75 9.58 2.14
C SER A 250 -4.21 10.65 3.09
N ALA A 251 -3.48 10.21 4.12
CA ALA A 251 -2.84 11.08 5.08
C ALA A 251 -1.48 10.52 5.50
N THR A 252 -0.61 11.40 6.05
CA THR A 252 0.73 11.04 6.51
C THR A 252 0.96 11.45 7.96
N GLU A 253 1.68 10.61 8.73
CA GLU A 253 2.23 10.94 10.04
C GLU A 253 3.63 10.33 10.16
N GLY A 254 4.68 11.18 10.21
CA GLY A 254 6.06 10.71 10.10
C GLY A 254 6.29 9.99 8.77
N ASP A 255 6.85 8.80 8.85
CA ASP A 255 7.13 7.94 7.68
C ASP A 255 5.94 7.07 7.27
N MET A 256 4.89 7.02 8.10
CA MET A 256 3.68 6.26 7.83
C MET A 256 2.73 7.04 6.93
N ARG A 257 2.20 6.37 5.90
CA ARG A 257 1.09 6.86 5.07
C ARG A 257 -0.05 5.87 5.12
N LEU A 258 -1.25 6.36 5.38
CA LEU A 258 -2.48 5.56 5.36
C LEU A 258 -3.39 5.96 4.21
N ILE A 259 -4.04 4.96 3.63
CA ILE A 259 -5.09 5.10 2.63
C ILE A 259 -6.39 4.57 3.24
N SER A 260 -7.40 5.44 3.34
CA SER A 260 -8.74 5.11 3.80
C SER A 260 -9.70 5.13 2.62
N VAL A 261 -10.45 4.05 2.44
CA VAL A 261 -11.52 3.95 1.46
C VAL A 261 -12.83 3.70 2.19
N VAL A 262 -13.84 4.53 1.93
CA VAL A 262 -15.20 4.42 2.47
C VAL A 262 -16.17 4.47 1.30
N LEU A 263 -16.96 3.40 1.10
CA LEU A 263 -17.92 3.27 0.00
C LEU A 263 -19.34 3.12 0.54
N GLY A 264 -20.28 3.82 -0.08
CA GLY A 264 -21.70 3.71 0.23
C GLY A 264 -22.09 4.25 1.60
N ALA A 265 -21.41 5.30 2.09
CA ALA A 265 -21.84 6.01 3.29
C ALA A 265 -23.20 6.70 3.06
N PRO A 266 -24.05 6.84 4.10
CA PRO A 266 -25.40 7.36 3.95
C PRO A 266 -25.45 8.87 3.66
N SER A 267 -24.39 9.61 3.93
CA SER A 267 -24.35 11.05 3.68
C SER A 267 -22.94 11.58 3.43
N ASP A 268 -22.88 12.79 2.84
CA ASP A 268 -21.64 13.55 2.64
C ASP A 268 -20.87 13.72 3.96
N ARG A 269 -21.55 14.04 5.05
CA ARG A 269 -20.93 14.19 6.37
C ARG A 269 -20.33 12.88 6.85
N VAL A 270 -21.06 11.77 6.73
CA VAL A 270 -20.66 10.47 7.26
C VAL A 270 -19.39 9.97 6.57
N ARG A 271 -19.25 10.06 5.23
CA ARG A 271 -18.02 9.61 4.55
C ARG A 271 -16.76 10.31 5.08
N PHE A 272 -16.84 11.61 5.45
CA PHE A 272 -15.70 12.33 6.03
C PHE A 272 -15.43 11.89 7.47
N THR A 273 -16.47 11.82 8.30
CA THR A 273 -16.33 11.40 9.71
C THR A 273 -15.76 9.98 9.82
N GLU A 274 -16.24 9.06 8.99
CA GLU A 274 -15.79 7.68 9.02
C GLU A 274 -14.35 7.51 8.49
N SER A 275 -13.99 8.26 7.44
CA SER A 275 -12.60 8.27 6.95
C SER A 275 -11.64 8.89 7.98
N GLU A 276 -12.02 9.98 8.64
CA GLU A 276 -11.24 10.59 9.73
C GLU A 276 -11.06 9.62 10.91
N LYS A 277 -12.12 8.90 11.29
CA LYS A 277 -12.10 7.89 12.34
C LYS A 277 -11.11 6.76 12.03
N LEU A 278 -11.13 6.24 10.79
CA LEU A 278 -10.19 5.21 10.33
C LEU A 278 -8.75 5.69 10.37
N LEU A 279 -8.46 6.85 9.77
CA LEU A 279 -7.10 7.42 9.72
C LEU A 279 -6.56 7.69 11.12
N THR A 280 -7.36 8.30 11.98
CA THR A 280 -6.98 8.60 13.37
C THR A 280 -6.69 7.33 14.17
N TRP A 281 -7.53 6.29 14.01
CA TRP A 281 -7.31 5.00 14.64
C TRP A 281 -6.01 4.35 14.15
N GLY A 282 -5.78 4.35 12.83
CA GLY A 282 -4.56 3.77 12.25
C GLY A 282 -3.30 4.44 12.78
N PHE A 283 -3.19 5.76 12.71
CA PHE A 283 -2.03 6.50 13.22
C PHE A 283 -1.84 6.40 14.75
N ARG A 284 -2.93 6.26 15.49
CA ARG A 284 -2.85 6.12 16.94
C ARG A 284 -2.25 4.78 17.37
N PHE A 285 -2.58 3.71 16.68
CA PHE A 285 -2.30 2.34 17.14
C PHE A 285 -1.24 1.59 16.34
N PHE A 286 -0.85 2.10 15.17
CA PHE A 286 0.14 1.46 14.32
C PHE A 286 1.29 2.39 13.99
N GLU A 287 2.40 1.79 13.62
CA GLU A 287 3.57 2.43 13.04
C GLU A 287 4.12 1.57 11.90
N THR A 288 4.70 2.23 10.90
CA THR A 288 5.39 1.57 9.80
C THR A 288 6.88 1.72 10.03
N VAL A 289 7.60 0.60 9.96
CA VAL A 289 9.04 0.53 10.08
C VAL A 289 9.63 -0.06 8.80
N THR A 290 10.87 0.32 8.46
CA THR A 290 11.58 -0.23 7.30
C THR A 290 12.85 -0.93 7.79
N PRO A 291 12.72 -2.14 8.36
CA PRO A 291 13.82 -2.85 9.01
C PRO A 291 14.89 -3.33 8.04
N ILE A 292 14.57 -3.49 6.76
CA ILE A 292 15.52 -3.98 5.74
C ILE A 292 15.47 -3.04 4.54
N LYS A 293 16.63 -2.50 4.19
CA LYS A 293 16.83 -1.64 3.01
C LYS A 293 17.27 -2.47 1.80
N ALA A 294 16.92 -2.00 0.60
CA ALA A 294 17.26 -2.67 -0.66
C ALA A 294 18.77 -2.88 -0.83
N ASP A 295 19.63 -2.00 -0.31
CA ASP A 295 21.09 -2.10 -0.39
C ASP A 295 21.70 -3.05 0.63
N ALA A 296 20.94 -3.48 1.66
CA ALA A 296 21.42 -4.35 2.71
C ALA A 296 21.80 -5.74 2.19
N THR A 297 22.91 -6.27 2.69
CA THR A 297 23.28 -7.68 2.54
C THR A 297 22.95 -8.40 3.85
N LEU A 298 21.96 -9.28 3.82
CA LEU A 298 21.50 -10.02 4.99
C LEU A 298 22.35 -11.27 5.25
N LYS A 299 22.78 -11.92 4.18
CA LYS A 299 23.60 -13.15 4.23
C LYS A 299 24.47 -13.23 2.99
N LYS A 300 25.66 -13.84 3.11
CA LYS A 300 26.43 -14.35 1.97
C LYS A 300 26.26 -15.85 1.90
N GLN A 301 26.03 -16.39 0.72
CA GLN A 301 25.78 -17.80 0.53
C GLN A 301 26.68 -18.33 -0.57
N ARG A 302 27.29 -19.52 -0.34
CA ARG A 302 28.07 -20.21 -1.34
C ARG A 302 27.19 -20.60 -2.53
N VAL A 303 27.73 -20.41 -3.73
CA VAL A 303 27.14 -20.87 -5.00
C VAL A 303 28.08 -21.90 -5.61
N TRP A 304 27.54 -23.06 -5.96
CA TRP A 304 28.24 -24.10 -6.65
C TRP A 304 28.14 -23.95 -8.16
N PHE A 305 29.16 -24.36 -8.89
CA PHE A 305 29.25 -24.34 -10.33
C PHE A 305 29.17 -22.94 -10.96
N GLY A 306 29.37 -21.90 -10.18
CA GLY A 306 29.30 -20.49 -10.59
C GLY A 306 30.65 -19.90 -10.91
N ASP A 307 30.65 -18.85 -11.74
CA ASP A 307 31.80 -17.98 -12.01
C ASP A 307 32.21 -17.19 -10.76
N SER A 308 31.30 -17.06 -9.79
CA SER A 308 31.53 -16.57 -8.44
C SER A 308 31.19 -17.65 -7.42
N SER A 309 32.07 -17.85 -6.42
CA SER A 309 31.88 -18.84 -5.35
C SER A 309 30.86 -18.41 -4.29
N GLU A 310 30.47 -17.13 -4.25
CA GLU A 310 29.54 -16.58 -3.26
C GLU A 310 28.63 -15.54 -3.92
N VAL A 311 27.39 -15.44 -3.40
CA VAL A 311 26.43 -14.40 -3.74
C VAL A 311 25.93 -13.72 -2.46
N ALA A 312 25.77 -12.39 -2.51
CA ALA A 312 25.08 -11.64 -1.47
C ALA A 312 23.57 -11.85 -1.60
N LEU A 313 22.90 -12.13 -0.47
CA LEU A 313 21.45 -12.28 -0.39
C LEU A 313 20.85 -11.10 0.37
N GLY A 314 19.67 -10.66 -0.04
CA GLY A 314 18.95 -9.53 0.55
C GLY A 314 17.54 -9.41 0.00
N VAL A 315 17.06 -8.20 -0.14
CA VAL A 315 15.75 -7.87 -0.73
C VAL A 315 15.93 -7.08 -2.02
N ALA A 316 14.94 -7.15 -2.92
CA ALA A 316 14.96 -6.39 -4.18
C ALA A 316 14.71 -4.89 -3.94
N ASP A 317 13.73 -4.59 -3.06
CA ASP A 317 13.30 -3.25 -2.70
C ASP A 317 13.31 -3.09 -1.16
N ASP A 318 13.17 -1.86 -0.67
CA ASP A 318 13.02 -1.58 0.76
C ASP A 318 11.79 -2.33 1.31
N VAL A 319 11.96 -3.07 2.39
CA VAL A 319 10.86 -3.79 3.05
C VAL A 319 10.33 -2.97 4.20
N SER A 320 9.07 -2.57 4.08
CA SER A 320 8.33 -1.88 5.13
C SER A 320 7.32 -2.82 5.78
N VAL A 321 7.25 -2.83 7.10
CA VAL A 321 6.36 -3.67 7.90
C VAL A 321 5.53 -2.79 8.81
N THR A 322 4.23 -3.04 8.87
CA THR A 322 3.31 -2.32 9.78
C THR A 322 3.04 -3.15 11.02
N ILE A 323 3.35 -2.57 12.18
CA ILE A 323 3.24 -3.20 13.50
C ILE A 323 2.42 -2.32 14.47
N PRO A 324 1.87 -2.87 15.54
CA PRO A 324 1.31 -2.07 16.62
C PRO A 324 2.37 -1.12 17.20
N LYS A 325 1.98 0.11 17.50
CA LYS A 325 2.88 1.18 17.98
C LYS A 325 3.62 0.79 19.25
N GLY A 326 4.94 1.00 19.24
CA GLY A 326 5.82 0.66 20.37
C GLY A 326 6.28 -0.80 20.42
N GLN A 327 5.94 -1.64 19.45
CA GLN A 327 6.31 -3.06 19.42
C GLN A 327 7.60 -3.34 18.63
N LEU A 328 8.29 -2.33 18.12
CA LEU A 328 9.50 -2.51 17.30
C LEU A 328 10.55 -3.40 17.98
N LYS A 329 10.72 -3.31 19.30
CA LYS A 329 11.68 -4.12 20.07
C LYS A 329 11.36 -5.62 20.06
N ASN A 330 10.11 -5.98 19.83
CA ASN A 330 9.62 -7.35 19.79
C ASN A 330 9.63 -7.93 18.38
N LEU A 331 9.91 -7.09 17.36
CA LEU A 331 9.99 -7.54 15.97
C LEU A 331 11.28 -8.33 15.76
N LYS A 332 11.15 -9.59 15.37
CA LYS A 332 12.25 -10.50 15.01
C LYS A 332 12.24 -10.73 13.50
N VAL A 333 13.42 -10.95 12.93
CA VAL A 333 13.58 -11.32 11.52
C VAL A 333 14.21 -12.70 11.48
N ASP A 334 13.57 -13.63 10.79
CA ASP A 334 14.08 -14.98 10.53
C ASP A 334 14.26 -15.19 9.02
N ILE A 335 15.36 -15.84 8.64
CA ILE A 335 15.73 -16.07 7.25
C ILE A 335 15.73 -17.55 6.97
N GLN A 336 14.86 -18.00 6.09
CA GLN A 336 14.75 -19.40 5.68
C GLN A 336 15.17 -19.54 4.22
N MET A 337 16.17 -20.37 3.98
CA MET A 337 16.61 -20.74 2.63
C MET A 337 15.67 -21.80 2.04
N THR A 338 15.34 -21.68 0.75
CA THR A 338 14.57 -22.73 0.05
C THR A 338 15.38 -24.01 -0.10
N ASN A 339 16.69 -23.88 -0.34
CA ASN A 339 17.64 -24.99 -0.43
C ASN A 339 18.89 -24.67 0.39
N ASP A 340 19.48 -25.67 1.01
CA ASP A 340 20.70 -25.51 1.82
C ASP A 340 21.91 -25.10 0.97
N SER A 341 21.89 -25.39 -0.32
CA SER A 341 22.94 -25.00 -1.27
C SER A 341 22.36 -24.30 -2.50
N LEU A 342 23.06 -23.29 -2.97
CA LEU A 342 22.74 -22.61 -4.23
C LEU A 342 23.66 -23.11 -5.35
N GLU A 343 23.12 -23.20 -6.56
CA GLU A 343 23.84 -23.59 -7.77
C GLU A 343 23.61 -22.55 -8.88
N ALA A 344 24.66 -22.31 -9.65
CA ALA A 344 24.56 -21.48 -10.84
C ALA A 344 23.83 -22.22 -11.99
N PRO A 345 23.14 -21.48 -12.91
CA PRO A 345 23.09 -20.04 -12.93
C PRO A 345 22.03 -19.48 -11.96
N LEU A 346 22.30 -18.26 -11.42
CA LEU A 346 21.36 -17.50 -10.62
C LEU A 346 21.13 -16.15 -11.29
N ALA A 347 19.87 -15.79 -11.47
CA ALA A 347 19.55 -14.44 -11.97
C ALA A 347 19.54 -13.42 -10.81
N LYS A 348 19.86 -12.15 -11.10
CA LYS A 348 19.65 -11.07 -10.16
C LYS A 348 18.16 -11.00 -9.77
N ASN A 349 17.88 -10.82 -8.49
CA ASN A 349 16.55 -10.82 -7.88
C ASN A 349 15.80 -12.18 -7.93
N GLN A 350 16.49 -13.26 -8.28
CA GLN A 350 15.92 -14.61 -8.14
C GLN A 350 15.67 -14.93 -6.68
N ALA A 351 14.45 -15.36 -6.34
CA ALA A 351 14.10 -15.79 -5.01
C ALA A 351 14.84 -17.11 -4.65
N VAL A 352 15.50 -17.11 -3.50
CA VAL A 352 16.29 -18.24 -2.99
C VAL A 352 15.88 -18.64 -1.57
N GLY A 353 14.91 -17.94 -0.99
CA GLY A 353 14.41 -18.17 0.35
C GLY A 353 13.31 -17.19 0.71
N THR A 354 12.98 -17.17 1.99
CA THR A 354 11.95 -16.31 2.58
C THR A 354 12.51 -15.60 3.81
N ILE A 355 12.13 -14.35 3.97
CA ILE A 355 12.37 -13.53 5.16
C ILE A 355 11.04 -13.47 5.91
N ASN A 356 11.01 -13.97 7.13
CA ASN A 356 9.83 -13.93 8.00
C ASN A 356 10.00 -12.80 9.02
N PHE A 357 9.01 -11.92 9.11
CA PHE A 357 8.87 -10.95 10.18
C PHE A 357 7.97 -11.52 11.25
N ILE A 358 8.51 -11.68 12.46
CA ILE A 358 7.86 -12.36 13.58
C ILE A 358 7.63 -11.35 14.70
N LEU A 359 6.40 -11.24 15.15
CA LEU A 359 6.00 -10.42 16.29
C LEU A 359 5.25 -11.28 17.30
N ASN A 360 5.69 -11.31 18.56
CA ASN A 360 5.10 -12.13 19.62
C ASN A 360 4.98 -13.62 19.23
N ASP A 361 6.04 -14.14 18.57
CA ASP A 361 6.18 -15.50 18.08
C ASP A 361 5.19 -15.89 16.94
N GLU A 362 4.48 -14.94 16.36
CA GLU A 362 3.67 -15.12 15.16
C GLU A 362 4.33 -14.47 13.93
N VAL A 363 4.30 -15.16 12.79
CA VAL A 363 4.75 -14.61 11.51
C VAL A 363 3.69 -13.62 11.02
N ILE A 364 4.01 -12.33 11.06
CA ILE A 364 3.08 -11.26 10.67
C ILE A 364 3.19 -10.87 9.20
N GLU A 365 4.36 -11.15 8.58
CA GLU A 365 4.62 -10.80 7.18
C GLU A 365 5.79 -11.64 6.64
N GLN A 366 5.79 -11.90 5.31
CA GLN A 366 6.83 -12.66 4.62
C GLN A 366 7.25 -11.95 3.34
N HIS A 367 8.57 -11.93 3.09
CA HIS A 367 9.15 -11.37 1.86
C HIS A 367 10.14 -12.33 1.23
N PRO A 368 10.33 -12.30 -0.10
CA PRO A 368 11.33 -13.13 -0.75
C PRO A 368 12.74 -12.68 -0.37
N LEU A 369 13.59 -13.64 0.00
CA LEU A 369 15.04 -13.48 0.05
C LEU A 369 15.58 -13.70 -1.36
N VAL A 370 16.31 -12.74 -1.91
CA VAL A 370 16.76 -12.78 -3.30
C VAL A 370 18.28 -12.67 -3.45
N ALA A 371 18.80 -13.20 -4.56
CA ALA A 371 20.18 -12.99 -4.99
C ALA A 371 20.35 -11.53 -5.45
N LYS A 372 21.32 -10.80 -4.91
CA LYS A 372 21.55 -9.38 -5.21
C LYS A 372 22.32 -9.14 -6.52
N SER A 373 22.99 -10.17 -7.03
CA SER A 373 23.68 -10.18 -8.33
C SER A 373 23.39 -11.46 -9.06
N ALA A 374 23.53 -11.44 -10.38
CA ALA A 374 23.57 -12.67 -11.16
C ALA A 374 24.88 -13.42 -10.88
N VAL A 375 24.85 -14.75 -11.00
CA VAL A 375 26.01 -15.65 -10.99
C VAL A 375 25.86 -16.57 -12.18
N GLU A 376 26.77 -16.44 -13.15
CA GLU A 376 26.76 -17.25 -14.37
C GLU A 376 27.43 -18.62 -14.11
N GLU A 377 27.25 -19.58 -15.01
CA GLU A 377 27.92 -20.87 -14.91
C GLU A 377 29.44 -20.73 -15.06
N ALA A 378 30.18 -21.40 -14.19
CA ALA A 378 31.63 -21.51 -14.30
C ALA A 378 32.04 -22.25 -15.59
N GLY A 379 33.23 -21.94 -16.09
CA GLY A 379 33.84 -22.71 -17.17
C GLY A 379 34.08 -24.17 -16.79
N PHE A 380 34.38 -25.02 -17.80
CA PHE A 380 34.51 -26.48 -17.66
C PHE A 380 35.37 -26.93 -16.46
N PHE A 381 36.55 -26.32 -16.28
CA PHE A 381 37.45 -26.69 -15.16
C PHE A 381 36.89 -26.26 -13.80
N GLY A 382 36.23 -25.12 -13.69
CA GLY A 382 35.59 -24.67 -12.46
C GLY A 382 34.48 -25.62 -12.01
N ARG A 383 33.65 -26.07 -12.95
CA ARG A 383 32.57 -27.04 -12.69
C ARG A 383 33.07 -28.39 -12.21
N ILE A 384 34.19 -28.92 -12.79
CA ILE A 384 34.79 -30.15 -12.33
C ILE A 384 35.32 -29.99 -10.90
N TRP A 385 35.99 -28.88 -10.60
CA TRP A 385 36.51 -28.61 -9.28
C TRP A 385 35.38 -28.54 -8.24
N ASP A 386 34.32 -27.82 -8.54
CA ASP A 386 33.16 -27.69 -7.65
C ASP A 386 32.45 -29.05 -7.46
N TYR A 387 32.38 -29.91 -8.47
CA TYR A 387 31.82 -31.25 -8.36
C TYR A 387 32.63 -32.10 -7.34
N ILE A 388 33.96 -32.06 -7.43
CA ILE A 388 34.87 -32.78 -6.50
C ILE A 388 34.69 -32.25 -5.09
N MET A 389 34.71 -30.90 -4.92
CA MET A 389 34.59 -30.28 -3.61
C MET A 389 33.22 -30.49 -2.96
N LYS A 390 32.14 -30.45 -3.74
CA LYS A 390 30.79 -30.73 -3.26
C LYS A 390 30.63 -32.16 -2.80
N THR A 391 31.23 -33.13 -3.52
CA THR A 391 31.20 -34.54 -3.15
C THR A 391 31.98 -34.78 -1.85
N ILE A 392 33.16 -34.18 -1.69
CA ILE A 392 33.99 -34.30 -0.48
C ILE A 392 33.26 -33.65 0.72
N SER A 393 32.67 -32.48 0.56
CA SER A 393 31.92 -31.82 1.64
C SER A 393 30.68 -32.60 2.08
N GLY A 394 29.99 -33.26 1.14
CA GLY A 394 28.86 -34.13 1.44
C GLY A 394 29.28 -35.37 2.25
N TRP A 395 30.44 -35.99 1.93
CA TRP A 395 30.98 -37.11 2.70
C TRP A 395 31.41 -36.70 4.10
N TRP A 396 32.01 -35.49 4.24
CA TRP A 396 32.47 -35.01 5.54
C TRP A 396 31.28 -34.75 6.48
N SER A 397 30.21 -34.11 5.99
CA SER A 397 28.99 -33.90 6.77
C SER A 397 28.24 -35.20 7.13
N ALA A 398 28.33 -36.26 6.29
CA ALA A 398 27.71 -37.54 6.58
C ALA A 398 28.49 -38.37 7.63
N ILE A 399 29.78 -38.08 7.85
CA ILE A 399 30.64 -38.85 8.79
C ILE A 399 30.76 -38.14 10.14
N PHE A 400 30.73 -36.79 10.16
CA PHE A 400 31.05 -35.98 11.33
C PHE A 400 29.91 -34.98 11.75
N GLY A 401 28.80 -34.88 11.02
CA GLY A 401 27.60 -34.09 11.33
C GLY A 401 26.49 -34.98 11.87
#